data_21fe8fab43923cbda215328a029cb34a
#
_entry.id   21fe8fab43923cbda215328a029cb34a
#
_cell.length_a   1.000
_cell.length_b   1.000
_cell.length_c   1.000
_cell.angle_alpha   90.00
_cell.angle_beta   90.00
_cell.angle_gamma   90.00
#
_symmetry.space_group_name_H-M   'P 1'
#
loop_
_entity.id
_entity.type
_entity.pdbx_description
1 polymer ?
#
loop_
_entity_poly.entity_id
_entity_poly.type
_entity_poly.pdbx_seq_one_letter_code
_entity_poly.pdbx_strand_id
1 'polypeptide(L)'
;MIGGYDFSKSQFNRAVQAHRQPGSVFKPIIYAAAISEGYSPASIIIDSPIIFKEKDHSFEKWKPVNFEEKFYGPTPLRTALAHSRNIVTVKLLQQVGTHSAIQMARNLGINSRLESNLSIALGSSGVTLYELVSAYSSFANQGTRIEPQGIRYIMNRKGETLFTANRKETQPISSGVAQIITSLLQSVVQEGTAKKVRSLGRPTAGKTGTTNNYVDAWFLGYTPKLLTGVWVGNDKSEPLGRNETGSRAAIPIWLEYMKGALANTPVVNFPVSDETVFTKVNPKSGKLTSSEDPEGHFELFMKDRLPDKHTESPEIRTENTF
;
A
#
# COMPACT_ATOMS: atom_id res chain seq x y z
N MET A 1 -13.87 15.83 4.86
CA MET A 1 -14.31 14.84 3.86
C MET A 1 -15.10 15.58 2.80
N ILE A 2 -14.86 15.31 1.52
CA ILE A 2 -15.59 15.87 0.37
C ILE A 2 -16.07 14.68 -0.47
N GLY A 3 -17.38 14.54 -0.60
CA GLY A 3 -18.00 13.42 -1.33
C GLY A 3 -18.75 13.85 -2.60
N GLY A 4 -18.78 15.14 -2.89
CA GLY A 4 -19.43 15.71 -4.06
C GLY A 4 -19.17 17.21 -4.16
N TYR A 5 -19.47 17.77 -5.33
CA TYR A 5 -19.26 19.21 -5.62
C TYR A 5 -20.39 20.08 -5.07
N ASP A 6 -21.64 19.64 -5.23
CA ASP A 6 -22.83 20.40 -4.89
C ASP A 6 -23.92 19.48 -4.37
N PHE A 7 -24.25 19.59 -3.09
CA PHE A 7 -25.25 18.76 -2.43
C PHE A 7 -26.66 18.94 -2.99
N SER A 8 -27.00 20.14 -3.49
CA SER A 8 -28.32 20.42 -4.10
C SER A 8 -28.51 19.66 -5.41
N LYS A 9 -27.41 19.37 -6.13
CA LYS A 9 -27.41 18.61 -7.39
C LYS A 9 -27.29 17.11 -7.19
N SER A 10 -26.56 16.68 -6.17
CA SER A 10 -26.35 15.28 -5.86
C SER A 10 -26.07 15.08 -4.38
N GLN A 11 -26.97 14.37 -3.69
CA GLN A 11 -26.82 13.97 -2.29
C GLN A 11 -25.95 12.70 -2.12
N PHE A 12 -25.53 12.10 -3.24
CA PHE A 12 -24.68 10.92 -3.24
C PHE A 12 -23.26 11.27 -2.77
N ASN A 13 -22.90 10.83 -1.56
CA ASN A 13 -21.58 11.04 -0.99
C ASN A 13 -20.60 9.96 -1.49
N ARG A 14 -19.82 10.28 -2.50
CA ARG A 14 -18.91 9.33 -3.15
C ARG A 14 -17.82 8.80 -2.24
N ALA A 15 -17.44 9.53 -1.21
CA ALA A 15 -16.41 9.08 -0.28
C ALA A 15 -16.84 7.86 0.56
N VAL A 16 -18.14 7.72 0.84
CA VAL A 16 -18.69 6.66 1.70
C VAL A 16 -19.66 5.72 1.00
N GLN A 17 -20.20 6.10 -0.17
CA GLN A 17 -21.22 5.32 -0.88
C GLN A 17 -20.75 4.73 -2.21
N ALA A 18 -19.73 5.33 -2.85
CA ALA A 18 -19.22 4.83 -4.11
C ALA A 18 -18.24 3.66 -3.88
N HIS A 19 -18.64 2.46 -4.30
CA HIS A 19 -17.76 1.30 -4.35
C HIS A 19 -17.00 1.30 -5.66
N ARG A 20 -15.70 1.53 -5.61
CA ARG A 20 -14.83 1.64 -6.79
C ARG A 20 -13.64 0.70 -6.66
N GLN A 21 -13.16 0.19 -7.77
CA GLN A 21 -11.98 -0.65 -7.79
C GLN A 21 -10.76 0.15 -7.31
N PRO A 22 -10.11 -0.25 -6.20
CA PRO A 22 -8.97 0.48 -5.65
C PRO A 22 -7.71 0.35 -6.51
N GLY A 23 -7.65 -0.65 -7.38
CA GLY A 23 -6.43 -0.94 -8.11
C GLY A 23 -5.25 -1.17 -7.16
N SER A 24 -4.11 -0.64 -7.52
CA SER A 24 -2.85 -0.85 -6.76
C SER A 24 -2.81 -0.22 -5.37
N VAL A 25 -3.78 0.61 -4.94
CA VAL A 25 -3.83 1.06 -3.53
C VAL A 25 -4.27 -0.04 -2.58
N PHE A 26 -4.76 -1.18 -3.09
CA PHE A 26 -5.06 -2.37 -2.29
C PHE A 26 -3.78 -3.18 -1.93
N LYS A 27 -2.71 -3.08 -2.71
CA LYS A 27 -1.47 -3.87 -2.54
C LYS A 27 -0.86 -3.79 -1.13
N PRO A 28 -0.77 -2.63 -0.45
CA PRO A 28 -0.21 -2.56 0.91
C PRO A 28 -0.92 -3.46 1.93
N ILE A 29 -2.21 -3.76 1.73
CA ILE A 29 -2.98 -4.67 2.58
C ILE A 29 -2.48 -6.11 2.42
N ILE A 30 -2.21 -6.53 1.18
CA ILE A 30 -1.64 -7.85 0.87
C ILE A 30 -0.22 -7.96 1.43
N TYR A 31 0.58 -6.90 1.28
CA TYR A 31 1.92 -6.83 1.84
C TYR A 31 1.89 -6.87 3.37
N ALA A 32 0.91 -6.23 4.02
CA ALA A 32 0.73 -6.32 5.47
C ALA A 32 0.43 -7.76 5.91
N ALA A 33 -0.43 -8.49 5.19
CA ALA A 33 -0.67 -9.91 5.43
C ALA A 33 0.63 -10.71 5.28
N ALA A 34 1.37 -10.51 4.19
CA ALA A 34 2.63 -11.20 3.95
C ALA A 34 3.69 -10.93 5.05
N ILE A 35 3.91 -9.67 5.43
CA ILE A 35 4.85 -9.30 6.49
C ILE A 35 4.42 -9.93 7.83
N SER A 36 3.11 -9.96 8.13
CA SER A 36 2.59 -10.62 9.34
C SER A 36 2.85 -12.13 9.33
N GLU A 37 2.90 -12.77 8.17
CA GLU A 37 3.19 -14.20 7.98
C GLU A 37 4.69 -14.52 7.86
N GLY A 38 5.58 -13.53 7.98
CA GLY A 38 7.04 -13.74 8.04
C GLY A 38 7.81 -13.36 6.79
N TYR A 39 7.15 -12.83 5.75
CA TYR A 39 7.86 -12.18 4.65
C TYR A 39 8.55 -10.91 5.13
N SER A 40 9.55 -10.47 4.38
CA SER A 40 10.29 -9.24 4.66
C SER A 40 10.38 -8.35 3.41
N PRO A 41 10.74 -7.08 3.55
CA PRO A 41 11.01 -6.21 2.41
C PRO A 41 12.06 -6.76 1.43
N ALA A 42 13.01 -7.57 1.93
CA ALA A 42 14.06 -8.21 1.15
C ALA A 42 13.64 -9.55 0.54
N SER A 43 12.47 -10.10 0.88
CA SER A 43 11.97 -11.36 0.28
C SER A 43 11.85 -11.20 -1.23
N ILE A 44 12.41 -12.16 -1.98
CA ILE A 44 12.52 -12.12 -3.44
C ILE A 44 11.43 -12.98 -4.07
N ILE A 45 10.70 -12.40 -5.00
CA ILE A 45 9.75 -13.11 -5.86
C ILE A 45 10.15 -12.86 -7.32
N ILE A 46 10.08 -13.92 -8.14
CA ILE A 46 10.47 -13.83 -9.55
C ILE A 46 9.34 -13.16 -10.35
N ASP A 47 9.61 -11.98 -10.88
CA ASP A 47 8.75 -11.27 -11.83
C ASP A 47 8.94 -11.86 -13.23
N SER A 48 8.12 -12.87 -13.53
CA SER A 48 8.12 -13.61 -14.80
C SER A 48 6.70 -13.95 -15.21
N PRO A 49 6.42 -14.19 -16.49
CA PRO A 49 5.09 -14.53 -16.97
C PRO A 49 4.44 -15.66 -16.15
N ILE A 50 3.15 -15.54 -15.90
CA ILE A 50 2.34 -16.55 -15.23
C ILE A 50 0.97 -16.64 -15.90
N ILE A 51 0.43 -17.84 -15.97
CA ILE A 51 -0.89 -18.10 -16.52
C ILE A 51 -1.68 -18.90 -15.51
N PHE A 52 -2.84 -18.40 -15.12
CA PHE A 52 -3.77 -19.11 -14.25
C PHE A 52 -4.91 -19.70 -15.10
N LYS A 53 -5.26 -20.96 -14.82
CA LYS A 53 -6.48 -21.57 -15.34
C LYS A 53 -7.59 -21.23 -14.34
N GLU A 54 -8.65 -20.56 -14.80
CA GLU A 54 -9.85 -20.41 -13.99
C GLU A 54 -10.53 -21.77 -13.79
N LYS A 55 -10.96 -22.05 -12.55
CA LYS A 55 -11.57 -23.34 -12.20
C LYS A 55 -12.98 -23.55 -12.74
N ASP A 56 -13.68 -22.49 -13.12
CA ASP A 56 -15.03 -22.53 -13.67
C ASP A 56 -15.01 -22.46 -15.18
N HIS A 57 -15.30 -23.56 -15.82
CA HIS A 57 -15.73 -23.84 -17.19
C HIS A 57 -15.58 -22.79 -18.31
N SER A 58 -14.99 -21.63 -18.06
CA SER A 58 -14.58 -20.68 -19.07
C SER A 58 -13.16 -21.02 -19.53
N PHE A 59 -12.97 -21.20 -20.83
CA PHE A 59 -11.65 -21.45 -21.46
C PHE A 59 -10.72 -20.24 -21.37
N GLU A 60 -11.08 -19.18 -20.64
CA GLU A 60 -10.30 -17.97 -20.49
C GLU A 60 -9.19 -18.16 -19.46
N LYS A 61 -7.97 -18.05 -19.95
CA LYS A 61 -6.74 -18.07 -19.13
C LYS A 61 -6.46 -16.67 -18.67
N TRP A 62 -6.49 -16.44 -17.36
CA TRP A 62 -6.06 -15.15 -16.82
C TRP A 62 -4.54 -15.00 -16.88
N LYS A 63 -4.07 -13.96 -17.58
CA LYS A 63 -2.65 -13.63 -17.78
C LYS A 63 -2.38 -12.24 -17.27
N PRO A 64 -2.11 -12.07 -15.95
CA PRO A 64 -1.74 -10.76 -15.44
C PRO A 64 -0.43 -10.26 -16.06
N VAL A 65 -0.36 -8.95 -16.31
CA VAL A 65 0.85 -8.30 -16.83
C VAL A 65 1.21 -7.10 -15.94
N ASN A 66 2.48 -6.70 -15.95
CA ASN A 66 2.90 -5.42 -15.37
C ASN A 66 2.41 -4.26 -16.25
N PHE A 67 2.28 -3.07 -15.66
CA PHE A 67 1.79 -1.89 -16.37
C PHE A 67 2.66 -1.53 -17.59
N GLU A 68 3.98 -1.74 -17.49
CA GLU A 68 4.94 -1.51 -18.57
C GLU A 68 5.09 -2.70 -19.55
N GLU A 69 4.28 -3.77 -19.37
CA GLU A 69 4.33 -5.01 -20.16
C GLU A 69 5.72 -5.71 -20.15
N LYS A 70 6.54 -5.44 -19.13
CA LYS A 70 7.88 -5.99 -18.94
C LYS A 70 7.96 -6.88 -17.70
N PHE A 71 8.91 -7.79 -17.70
CA PHE A 71 9.24 -8.64 -16.57
C PHE A 71 10.67 -8.34 -16.10
N TYR A 72 10.90 -8.44 -14.80
CA TYR A 72 12.12 -7.92 -14.17
C TYR A 72 12.95 -8.99 -13.45
N GLY A 73 12.52 -10.27 -13.50
CA GLY A 73 13.22 -11.38 -12.85
C GLY A 73 13.14 -11.32 -11.33
N PRO A 74 14.19 -11.75 -10.61
CA PRO A 74 14.23 -11.75 -9.15
C PRO A 74 14.02 -10.32 -8.62
N THR A 75 12.95 -10.10 -7.86
CA THR A 75 12.52 -8.77 -7.43
C THR A 75 12.21 -8.78 -5.93
N PRO A 76 12.92 -7.97 -5.11
CA PRO A 76 12.60 -7.78 -3.70
C PRO A 76 11.22 -7.15 -3.52
N LEU A 77 10.52 -7.49 -2.43
CA LEU A 77 9.18 -6.94 -2.15
C LEU A 77 9.19 -5.42 -2.06
N ARG A 78 10.26 -4.79 -1.54
CA ARG A 78 10.41 -3.32 -1.53
C ARG A 78 10.33 -2.74 -2.94
N THR A 79 11.14 -3.23 -3.84
CA THR A 79 11.17 -2.79 -5.25
C THR A 79 9.83 -3.06 -5.94
N ALA A 80 9.23 -4.21 -5.67
CA ALA A 80 7.94 -4.59 -6.23
C ALA A 80 6.81 -3.63 -5.82
N LEU A 81 6.75 -3.23 -4.53
CA LEU A 81 5.74 -2.28 -4.08
C LEU A 81 6.05 -0.86 -4.56
N ALA A 82 7.31 -0.43 -4.54
CA ALA A 82 7.75 0.88 -5.00
C ALA A 82 7.32 1.13 -6.46
N HIS A 83 7.58 0.17 -7.34
CA HIS A 83 7.22 0.23 -8.75
C HIS A 83 5.84 -0.39 -9.07
N SER A 84 5.11 -0.80 -8.03
CA SER A 84 3.75 -1.36 -8.19
C SER A 84 3.67 -2.57 -9.13
N ARG A 85 4.65 -3.50 -9.08
CA ARG A 85 4.72 -4.69 -9.92
C ARG A 85 3.50 -5.59 -9.69
N ASN A 86 2.76 -5.86 -10.76
CA ASN A 86 1.53 -6.64 -10.69
C ASN A 86 1.84 -8.13 -10.44
N ILE A 87 2.75 -8.69 -11.24
CA ILE A 87 3.08 -10.11 -11.21
C ILE A 87 3.59 -10.54 -9.84
N VAL A 88 4.52 -9.76 -9.28
CA VAL A 88 5.07 -10.04 -7.94
C VAL A 88 3.97 -10.04 -6.89
N THR A 89 3.04 -9.07 -6.94
CA THR A 89 1.93 -9.02 -5.98
C THR A 89 0.95 -10.19 -6.14
N VAL A 90 0.66 -10.60 -7.38
CA VAL A 90 -0.20 -11.78 -7.64
C VAL A 90 0.45 -13.06 -7.11
N LYS A 91 1.75 -13.27 -7.37
CA LYS A 91 2.50 -14.41 -6.83
C LYS A 91 2.62 -14.37 -5.31
N LEU A 92 2.82 -13.19 -4.73
CA LEU A 92 2.82 -13.00 -3.27
C LEU A 92 1.46 -13.41 -2.69
N LEU A 93 0.35 -12.93 -3.27
CA LEU A 93 -0.99 -13.32 -2.84
C LEU A 93 -1.26 -14.82 -2.99
N GLN A 94 -0.73 -15.44 -4.04
CA GLN A 94 -0.85 -16.90 -4.23
C GLN A 94 -0.15 -17.67 -3.10
N GLN A 95 1.00 -17.16 -2.61
CA GLN A 95 1.77 -17.79 -1.52
C GLN A 95 1.12 -17.57 -0.15
N VAL A 96 0.67 -16.33 0.14
CA VAL A 96 -0.02 -15.93 1.38
C VAL A 96 -1.44 -16.51 1.46
N GLY A 97 -2.08 -16.66 0.31
CA GLY A 97 -3.47 -17.09 0.21
C GLY A 97 -4.47 -15.92 0.23
N THR A 98 -5.54 -16.06 -0.56
CA THR A 98 -6.59 -15.04 -0.65
C THR A 98 -7.35 -14.86 0.68
N HIS A 99 -7.47 -15.93 1.46
CA HIS A 99 -8.14 -15.89 2.76
C HIS A 99 -7.42 -14.96 3.75
N SER A 100 -6.10 -15.10 3.90
CA SER A 100 -5.28 -14.25 4.78
C SER A 100 -5.33 -12.79 4.37
N ALA A 101 -5.26 -12.51 3.07
CA ALA A 101 -5.36 -11.13 2.56
C ALA A 101 -6.75 -10.51 2.82
N ILE A 102 -7.84 -11.26 2.64
CA ILE A 102 -9.20 -10.82 2.92
C ILE A 102 -9.39 -10.61 4.42
N GLN A 103 -8.89 -11.53 5.26
CA GLN A 103 -8.94 -11.38 6.71
C GLN A 103 -8.17 -10.14 7.17
N MET A 104 -6.99 -9.90 6.61
CA MET A 104 -6.23 -8.66 6.88
C MET A 104 -7.04 -7.42 6.48
N ALA A 105 -7.67 -7.40 5.30
CA ALA A 105 -8.52 -6.31 4.87
C ALA A 105 -9.68 -6.06 5.83
N ARG A 106 -10.35 -7.13 6.32
CA ARG A 106 -11.41 -7.06 7.34
C ARG A 106 -10.93 -6.45 8.64
N ASN A 107 -9.79 -6.93 9.15
CA ASN A 107 -9.18 -6.43 10.38
C ASN A 107 -8.83 -4.93 10.25
N LEU A 108 -8.37 -4.50 9.08
CA LEU A 108 -8.09 -3.12 8.76
C LEU A 108 -9.35 -2.26 8.50
N GLY A 109 -10.55 -2.88 8.51
CA GLY A 109 -11.84 -2.19 8.46
C GLY A 109 -12.46 -2.05 7.08
N ILE A 110 -12.05 -2.85 6.11
CA ILE A 110 -12.72 -2.95 4.81
C ILE A 110 -13.87 -3.96 4.94
N ASN A 111 -15.12 -3.46 4.92
CA ASN A 111 -16.33 -4.26 5.05
C ASN A 111 -17.00 -4.56 3.70
N SER A 112 -16.60 -3.88 2.64
CA SER A 112 -17.04 -4.14 1.27
C SER A 112 -16.79 -5.60 0.90
N ARG A 113 -17.66 -6.18 0.05
CA ARG A 113 -17.49 -7.55 -0.43
C ARG A 113 -16.21 -7.68 -1.25
N LEU A 114 -15.33 -8.59 -0.84
CA LEU A 114 -14.08 -8.91 -1.52
C LEU A 114 -14.19 -10.30 -2.15
N GLU A 115 -13.89 -10.40 -3.44
CA GLU A 115 -13.90 -11.67 -4.16
C GLU A 115 -12.66 -12.49 -3.81
N SER A 116 -12.85 -13.79 -3.44
CA SER A 116 -11.76 -14.67 -3.03
C SER A 116 -11.04 -15.31 -4.22
N ASN A 117 -10.44 -14.48 -5.05
CA ASN A 117 -9.62 -14.90 -6.19
C ASN A 117 -8.35 -14.06 -6.31
N LEU A 118 -7.40 -14.47 -7.15
CA LEU A 118 -6.11 -13.81 -7.28
C LEU A 118 -6.17 -12.40 -7.90
N SER A 119 -7.29 -12.02 -8.54
CA SER A 119 -7.42 -10.66 -9.11
C SER A 119 -7.51 -9.57 -8.03
N ILE A 120 -7.86 -9.95 -6.78
CA ILE A 120 -7.83 -9.01 -5.64
C ILE A 120 -6.42 -8.42 -5.41
N ALA A 121 -5.34 -9.10 -5.85
CA ALA A 121 -3.99 -8.58 -5.87
C ALA A 121 -3.87 -7.26 -6.64
N LEU A 122 -4.74 -7.06 -7.60
CA LEU A 122 -4.81 -5.89 -8.46
C LEU A 122 -5.94 -4.93 -8.06
N GLY A 123 -6.62 -5.20 -6.94
CA GLY A 123 -7.71 -4.38 -6.44
C GLY A 123 -8.96 -4.45 -7.31
N SER A 124 -9.36 -5.64 -7.73
CA SER A 124 -10.54 -5.86 -8.60
C SER A 124 -11.89 -5.70 -7.88
N SER A 125 -11.94 -5.88 -6.56
CA SER A 125 -13.16 -5.73 -5.77
C SER A 125 -13.41 -4.27 -5.39
N GLY A 126 -14.63 -3.78 -5.58
CA GLY A 126 -14.99 -2.40 -5.26
C GLY A 126 -15.03 -2.13 -3.75
N VAL A 127 -14.38 -1.05 -3.33
CA VAL A 127 -14.36 -0.56 -1.93
C VAL A 127 -14.59 0.95 -1.91
N THR A 128 -14.95 1.49 -0.75
CA THR A 128 -15.13 2.94 -0.61
C THR A 128 -13.81 3.65 -0.28
N LEU A 129 -13.71 4.93 -0.62
CA LEU A 129 -12.57 5.77 -0.21
C LEU A 129 -12.43 5.82 1.31
N TYR A 130 -13.56 5.90 2.02
CA TYR A 130 -13.62 5.90 3.48
C TYR A 130 -12.98 4.65 4.09
N GLU A 131 -13.30 3.45 3.58
CA GLU A 131 -12.72 2.19 4.04
C GLU A 131 -11.21 2.14 3.79
N LEU A 132 -10.75 2.57 2.62
CA LEU A 132 -9.32 2.61 2.31
C LEU A 132 -8.56 3.58 3.22
N VAL A 133 -9.08 4.78 3.46
CA VAL A 133 -8.47 5.74 4.40
C VAL A 133 -8.46 5.17 5.82
N SER A 134 -9.54 4.52 6.25
CA SER A 134 -9.59 3.83 7.55
C SER A 134 -8.53 2.72 7.65
N ALA A 135 -8.35 1.90 6.60
CA ALA A 135 -7.33 0.86 6.58
C ALA A 135 -5.91 1.43 6.67
N TYR A 136 -5.61 2.46 5.87
CA TYR A 136 -4.31 3.13 5.87
C TYR A 136 -4.01 3.86 7.18
N SER A 137 -5.02 4.22 7.98
CA SER A 137 -4.79 4.81 9.31
C SER A 137 -4.01 3.89 10.22
N SER A 138 -4.16 2.57 10.08
CA SER A 138 -3.36 1.59 10.83
C SER A 138 -1.87 1.66 10.49
N PHE A 139 -1.53 1.85 9.22
CA PHE A 139 -0.13 2.02 8.80
C PHE A 139 0.46 3.33 9.33
N ALA A 140 -0.32 4.42 9.25
CA ALA A 140 0.10 5.74 9.69
C ALA A 140 0.21 5.88 11.22
N ASN A 141 -0.49 5.05 12.00
CA ASN A 141 -0.65 5.14 13.44
C ASN A 141 -0.14 3.89 14.17
N GLN A 142 1.06 3.43 13.83
CA GLN A 142 1.78 2.34 14.49
C GLN A 142 0.92 1.07 14.71
N GLY A 143 0.12 0.72 13.72
CA GLY A 143 -0.73 -0.46 13.74
C GLY A 143 -2.12 -0.25 14.35
N THR A 144 -2.36 0.87 15.00
CA THR A 144 -3.65 1.20 15.61
C THR A 144 -4.60 1.78 14.56
N ARG A 145 -5.71 1.11 14.34
CA ARG A 145 -6.82 1.60 13.53
C ARG A 145 -7.74 2.45 14.39
N ILE A 146 -8.07 3.64 13.88
CA ILE A 146 -9.07 4.53 14.46
C ILE A 146 -10.26 4.60 13.50
N GLU A 147 -11.46 4.32 14.00
CA GLU A 147 -12.67 4.47 13.19
C GLU A 147 -12.89 5.97 12.90
N PRO A 148 -12.92 6.40 11.62
CA PRO A 148 -13.09 7.80 11.29
C PRO A 148 -14.45 8.33 11.74
N GLN A 149 -14.47 9.52 12.34
CA GLN A 149 -15.67 10.15 12.87
C GLN A 149 -15.88 11.53 12.25
N GLY A 150 -17.10 11.78 11.77
CA GLY A 150 -17.45 13.09 11.17
C GLY A 150 -17.81 14.13 12.22
N ILE A 151 -18.30 13.72 13.40
CA ILE A 151 -18.71 14.60 14.51
C ILE A 151 -17.93 14.18 15.75
N ARG A 152 -17.18 15.11 16.33
CA ARG A 152 -16.41 14.87 17.56
C ARG A 152 -17.23 15.14 18.82
N TYR A 153 -17.98 16.21 18.84
CA TYR A 153 -18.88 16.59 19.93
C TYR A 153 -19.99 17.52 19.41
N ILE A 154 -21.09 17.56 20.16
CA ILE A 154 -22.20 18.50 19.95
C ILE A 154 -22.39 19.28 21.25
N MET A 155 -22.46 20.59 21.18
CA MET A 155 -22.76 21.48 22.32
C MET A 155 -24.04 22.25 22.08
N ASN A 156 -24.76 22.57 23.16
CA ASN A 156 -25.86 23.51 23.10
C ASN A 156 -25.36 24.97 23.11
N ARG A 157 -26.29 25.92 22.98
CA ARG A 157 -25.97 27.36 22.99
C ARG A 157 -25.36 27.86 24.32
N LYS A 158 -25.50 27.10 25.42
CA LYS A 158 -24.93 27.44 26.73
C LYS A 158 -23.52 26.86 26.92
N GLY A 159 -22.96 26.14 25.92
CA GLY A 159 -21.65 25.50 25.99
C GLY A 159 -21.66 24.13 26.67
N GLU A 160 -22.84 23.58 27.02
CA GLU A 160 -22.95 22.25 27.62
C GLU A 160 -22.82 21.20 26.52
N THR A 161 -21.97 20.18 26.75
CA THR A 161 -21.76 19.09 25.81
C THR A 161 -22.95 18.12 25.86
N LEU A 162 -23.68 18.02 24.74
CA LEU A 162 -24.81 17.12 24.57
C LEU A 162 -24.36 15.74 24.06
N PHE A 163 -23.27 15.68 23.33
CA PHE A 163 -22.73 14.43 22.76
C PHE A 163 -21.22 14.55 22.62
N THR A 164 -20.53 13.48 22.94
CA THR A 164 -19.12 13.27 22.62
C THR A 164 -18.99 11.93 21.92
N ALA A 165 -18.34 11.93 20.75
CA ALA A 165 -18.10 10.71 20.02
C ALA A 165 -17.19 9.76 20.78
N ASN A 166 -17.59 8.50 20.89
CA ASN A 166 -16.75 7.46 21.47
C ASN A 166 -15.70 7.02 20.43
N ARG A 167 -14.42 7.26 20.72
CA ARG A 167 -13.31 6.86 19.86
C ARG A 167 -13.12 5.34 19.96
N LYS A 168 -13.42 4.64 18.88
CA LYS A 168 -13.14 3.21 18.76
C LYS A 168 -11.78 2.99 18.16
N GLU A 169 -10.95 2.27 18.89
CA GLU A 169 -9.59 1.90 18.49
C GLU A 169 -9.43 0.38 18.49
N THR A 170 -8.71 -0.14 17.53
CA THR A 170 -8.31 -1.55 17.45
C THR A 170 -6.88 -1.64 17.00
N GLN A 171 -6.20 -2.76 17.30
CA GLN A 171 -4.82 -3.01 16.90
C GLN A 171 -4.76 -4.19 15.92
N PRO A 172 -5.14 -3.99 14.64
CA PRO A 172 -5.20 -5.06 13.65
C PRO A 172 -3.83 -5.61 13.23
N ILE A 173 -2.77 -4.82 13.37
CA ILE A 173 -1.39 -5.19 13.06
C ILE A 173 -0.46 -4.67 14.14
N SER A 174 0.72 -5.29 14.29
CA SER A 174 1.72 -4.83 15.24
C SER A 174 2.38 -3.53 14.78
N SER A 175 3.02 -2.82 15.71
CA SER A 175 3.75 -1.57 15.40
C SER A 175 4.90 -1.82 14.43
N GLY A 176 5.57 -2.97 14.52
CA GLY A 176 6.64 -3.38 13.61
C GLY A 176 6.14 -3.61 12.18
N VAL A 177 5.01 -4.32 12.01
CA VAL A 177 4.39 -4.50 10.69
C VAL A 177 4.01 -3.15 10.09
N ALA A 178 3.39 -2.26 10.88
CA ALA A 178 3.01 -0.92 10.43
C ALA A 178 4.23 -0.08 10.00
N GLN A 179 5.34 -0.15 10.75
CA GLN A 179 6.58 0.54 10.40
C GLN A 179 7.19 -0.01 9.10
N ILE A 180 7.23 -1.33 8.92
CA ILE A 180 7.73 -1.95 7.70
C ILE A 180 6.88 -1.51 6.50
N ILE A 181 5.55 -1.56 6.60
CA ILE A 181 4.66 -1.10 5.52
C ILE A 181 4.87 0.39 5.24
N THR A 182 5.00 1.22 6.27
CA THR A 182 5.31 2.66 6.11
C THR A 182 6.65 2.86 5.38
N SER A 183 7.69 2.11 5.74
CA SER A 183 8.99 2.14 5.06
C SER A 183 8.88 1.73 3.57
N LEU A 184 8.13 0.69 3.27
CA LEU A 184 7.85 0.29 1.88
C LEU A 184 7.11 1.39 1.11
N LEU A 185 6.13 2.04 1.73
CA LEU A 185 5.35 3.12 1.12
C LEU A 185 6.17 4.42 0.99
N GLN A 186 7.19 4.63 1.82
CA GLN A 186 8.18 5.69 1.62
C GLN A 186 9.00 5.44 0.34
N SER A 187 9.39 4.20 0.03
CA SER A 187 10.07 3.85 -1.22
C SER A 187 9.20 4.16 -2.45
N VAL A 188 7.88 3.99 -2.37
CA VAL A 188 6.94 4.41 -3.44
C VAL A 188 7.07 5.91 -3.74
N VAL A 189 7.27 6.74 -2.70
CA VAL A 189 7.44 8.19 -2.81
C VAL A 189 8.86 8.56 -3.23
N GLN A 190 9.89 7.88 -2.71
CA GLN A 190 11.28 8.23 -2.97
C GLN A 190 11.74 7.82 -4.38
N GLU A 191 11.43 6.63 -4.81
CA GLU A 191 11.93 6.03 -6.04
C GLU A 191 10.86 5.44 -6.97
N GLY A 192 9.62 5.32 -6.48
CA GLY A 192 8.53 4.62 -7.16
C GLY A 192 7.56 5.51 -7.92
N THR A 193 6.32 5.04 -7.98
CA THR A 193 5.23 5.63 -8.78
C THR A 193 4.73 6.99 -8.26
N ALA A 194 5.07 7.36 -7.01
CA ALA A 194 4.63 8.61 -6.38
C ALA A 194 5.75 9.66 -6.20
N LYS A 195 6.81 9.63 -7.00
CA LYS A 195 7.95 10.58 -6.90
C LYS A 195 7.57 12.06 -6.84
N LYS A 196 6.47 12.46 -7.48
CA LYS A 196 5.98 13.85 -7.44
C LYS A 196 5.66 14.33 -6.01
N VAL A 197 5.29 13.43 -5.12
CA VAL A 197 4.95 13.71 -3.71
C VAL A 197 6.15 14.27 -2.92
N ARG A 198 7.39 13.99 -3.36
CA ARG A 198 8.63 14.53 -2.76
C ARG A 198 8.62 16.05 -2.67
N SER A 199 7.91 16.74 -3.57
CA SER A 199 7.76 18.20 -3.56
C SER A 199 7.02 18.75 -2.34
N LEU A 200 6.41 17.89 -1.50
CA LEU A 200 5.85 18.29 -0.21
C LEU A 200 6.94 18.68 0.81
N GLY A 201 8.20 18.19 0.63
CA GLY A 201 9.33 18.52 1.50
C GLY A 201 9.24 17.93 2.90
N ARG A 202 8.50 16.82 3.09
CA ARG A 202 8.28 16.16 4.39
C ARG A 202 8.38 14.64 4.27
N PRO A 203 8.71 13.91 5.35
CA PRO A 203 8.57 12.46 5.37
C PRO A 203 7.14 12.06 5.00
N THR A 204 7.02 11.31 3.93
CA THR A 204 5.73 10.93 3.36
C THR A 204 5.76 9.50 2.87
N ALA A 205 4.70 8.76 3.17
CA ALA A 205 4.43 7.41 2.68
C ALA A 205 3.12 7.41 1.90
N GLY A 206 3.01 6.61 0.85
CA GLY A 206 1.77 6.57 0.08
C GLY A 206 1.81 5.62 -1.10
N LYS A 207 0.65 5.40 -1.71
CA LYS A 207 0.47 4.51 -2.84
C LYS A 207 -0.47 5.08 -3.88
N THR A 208 -0.07 4.98 -5.16
CA THR A 208 -0.92 5.27 -6.31
C THR A 208 -1.79 4.05 -6.66
N GLY A 209 -2.97 4.29 -7.16
CA GLY A 209 -3.83 3.31 -7.81
C GLY A 209 -4.30 3.82 -9.16
N THR A 210 -4.40 2.91 -10.10
CA THR A 210 -4.99 3.15 -11.42
C THR A 210 -5.66 1.84 -11.82
N THR A 211 -6.91 1.92 -12.23
CA THR A 211 -7.63 0.77 -12.76
C THR A 211 -7.45 0.65 -14.28
N ASN A 212 -7.81 -0.51 -14.81
CA ASN A 212 -7.78 -0.73 -16.25
C ASN A 212 -8.56 0.37 -16.98
N ASN A 213 -8.10 0.72 -18.17
CA ASN A 213 -8.69 1.77 -19.03
C ASN A 213 -8.76 3.16 -18.36
N TYR A 214 -7.98 3.41 -17.28
CA TYR A 214 -7.95 4.71 -16.58
C TYR A 214 -9.33 5.19 -16.08
N VAL A 215 -10.17 4.27 -15.59
CA VAL A 215 -11.51 4.58 -15.07
C VAL A 215 -11.43 5.23 -13.70
N ASP A 216 -10.55 4.72 -12.84
CA ASP A 216 -10.34 5.21 -11.47
C ASP A 216 -8.87 5.56 -11.25
N ALA A 217 -8.62 6.74 -10.73
CA ALA A 217 -7.30 7.23 -10.34
C ALA A 217 -7.27 7.52 -8.83
N TRP A 218 -6.34 6.88 -8.11
CA TRP A 218 -6.26 6.93 -6.66
C TRP A 218 -4.89 7.41 -6.19
N PHE A 219 -4.88 8.12 -5.08
CA PHE A 219 -3.70 8.28 -4.26
C PHE A 219 -4.09 8.31 -2.78
N LEU A 220 -3.51 7.40 -2.00
CA LEU A 220 -3.56 7.43 -0.55
C LEU A 220 -2.16 7.70 -0.03
N GLY A 221 -2.02 8.76 0.75
CA GLY A 221 -0.72 9.17 1.27
C GLY A 221 -0.83 9.84 2.62
N TYR A 222 0.23 9.73 3.41
CA TYR A 222 0.27 10.27 4.75
C TYR A 222 1.66 10.75 5.14
N THR A 223 1.67 11.73 6.03
CA THR A 223 2.79 12.13 6.86
C THR A 223 2.54 11.60 8.29
N PRO A 224 3.48 11.71 9.24
CA PRO A 224 3.20 11.33 10.63
C PRO A 224 2.03 12.08 11.28
N LYS A 225 1.54 13.17 10.68
CA LYS A 225 0.50 14.03 11.25
C LYS A 225 -0.84 13.98 10.53
N LEU A 226 -0.86 13.61 9.24
CA LEU A 226 -2.08 13.69 8.44
C LEU A 226 -2.09 12.61 7.35
N LEU A 227 -3.19 11.87 7.29
CA LEU A 227 -3.51 10.92 6.22
C LEU A 227 -4.62 11.51 5.35
N THR A 228 -4.42 11.44 4.04
CA THR A 228 -5.40 11.89 3.05
C THR A 228 -5.51 10.87 1.91
N GLY A 229 -6.73 10.56 1.52
CA GLY A 229 -7.04 9.79 0.33
C GLY A 229 -7.72 10.65 -0.72
N VAL A 230 -7.36 10.48 -1.97
CA VAL A 230 -7.99 11.11 -3.13
C VAL A 230 -8.37 10.03 -4.15
N TRP A 231 -9.61 10.09 -4.59
CA TRP A 231 -10.13 9.35 -5.73
C TRP A 231 -10.65 10.32 -6.78
N VAL A 232 -10.33 10.04 -8.02
CA VAL A 232 -10.85 10.73 -9.21
C VAL A 232 -11.44 9.68 -10.14
N GLY A 233 -12.67 9.90 -10.57
CA GLY A 233 -13.40 8.99 -11.45
C GLY A 233 -14.73 9.58 -11.92
N ASN A 234 -15.34 8.98 -12.93
CA ASN A 234 -16.67 9.31 -13.43
C ASN A 234 -17.73 8.42 -12.76
N ASP A 235 -18.89 8.98 -12.43
CA ASP A 235 -20.00 8.23 -11.81
C ASP A 235 -20.43 7.03 -12.67
N LYS A 236 -20.39 7.15 -14.00
CA LYS A 236 -20.72 6.11 -14.96
C LYS A 236 -19.59 5.11 -15.26
N SER A 237 -18.47 5.17 -14.53
CA SER A 237 -17.29 4.34 -14.76
C SER A 237 -16.69 4.49 -16.16
N GLU A 238 -16.81 5.66 -16.76
CA GLU A 238 -16.17 6.02 -18.03
C GLU A 238 -14.69 6.36 -17.81
N PRO A 239 -13.81 6.12 -18.78
CA PRO A 239 -12.41 6.50 -18.71
C PRO A 239 -12.21 8.00 -18.43
N LEU A 240 -11.24 8.34 -17.59
CA LEU A 240 -10.84 9.73 -17.31
C LEU A 240 -10.12 10.39 -18.49
N GLY A 241 -9.53 9.57 -19.36
CA GLY A 241 -8.72 10.01 -20.47
C GLY A 241 -7.41 9.23 -20.59
N ARG A 242 -6.72 9.39 -21.71
CA ARG A 242 -5.47 8.67 -21.96
C ARG A 242 -4.39 9.06 -20.94
N ASN A 243 -3.82 8.06 -20.26
CA ASN A 243 -2.77 8.20 -19.26
C ASN A 243 -3.19 8.98 -17.98
N GLU A 244 -4.48 9.13 -17.67
CA GLU A 244 -4.95 9.73 -16.42
C GLU A 244 -4.82 8.72 -15.26
N THR A 245 -3.58 8.55 -14.82
CA THR A 245 -3.19 7.67 -13.71
C THR A 245 -3.36 8.36 -12.36
N GLY A 246 -3.32 7.60 -11.26
CA GLY A 246 -3.26 8.16 -9.91
C GLY A 246 -2.14 9.19 -9.71
N SER A 247 -1.00 9.01 -10.39
CA SER A 247 0.10 9.96 -10.36
C SER A 247 -0.19 11.28 -11.11
N ARG A 248 -1.10 11.27 -12.10
CA ARG A 248 -1.44 12.47 -12.89
C ARG A 248 -2.69 13.16 -12.39
N ALA A 249 -3.73 12.39 -12.04
CA ALA A 249 -5.02 12.94 -11.65
C ALA A 249 -5.14 13.15 -10.12
N ALA A 250 -4.73 12.17 -9.29
CA ALA A 250 -4.97 12.22 -7.85
C ALA A 250 -3.85 12.91 -7.05
N ILE A 251 -2.56 12.69 -7.38
CA ILE A 251 -1.44 13.29 -6.64
C ILE A 251 -1.47 14.83 -6.64
N PRO A 252 -1.75 15.55 -7.73
CA PRO A 252 -1.79 17.01 -7.69
C PRO A 252 -2.81 17.56 -6.69
N ILE A 253 -4.01 16.98 -6.64
CA ILE A 253 -5.07 17.35 -5.70
C ILE A 253 -4.61 17.08 -4.25
N TRP A 254 -4.03 15.90 -4.03
CA TRP A 254 -3.49 15.51 -2.73
C TRP A 254 -2.37 16.47 -2.26
N LEU A 255 -1.44 16.82 -3.15
CA LEU A 255 -0.33 17.73 -2.84
C LEU A 255 -0.81 19.13 -2.47
N GLU A 256 -1.75 19.69 -3.24
CA GLU A 256 -2.34 21.00 -2.99
C GLU A 256 -2.99 21.03 -1.60
N TYR A 257 -3.83 20.04 -1.32
CA TYR A 257 -4.48 19.91 -0.01
C TYR A 257 -3.46 19.77 1.13
N MET A 258 -2.48 18.88 1.00
CA MET A 258 -1.51 18.61 2.07
C MET A 258 -0.57 19.80 2.32
N LYS A 259 -0.19 20.55 1.28
CA LYS A 259 0.59 21.79 1.45
C LYS A 259 -0.18 22.81 2.31
N GLY A 260 -1.44 23.05 2.01
CA GLY A 260 -2.29 23.95 2.79
C GLY A 260 -2.53 23.45 4.22
N ALA A 261 -2.94 22.19 4.36
CA ALA A 261 -3.28 21.61 5.66
C ALA A 261 -2.08 21.49 6.63
N LEU A 262 -0.86 21.37 6.11
CA LEU A 262 0.35 21.20 6.90
C LEU A 262 1.24 22.47 6.97
N ALA A 263 0.80 23.61 6.41
CA ALA A 263 1.61 24.82 6.30
C ALA A 263 2.21 25.27 7.64
N ASN A 264 1.43 25.19 8.72
CA ASN A 264 1.84 25.64 10.07
C ASN A 264 2.15 24.47 11.01
N THR A 265 2.39 23.26 10.48
CA THR A 265 2.74 22.10 11.31
C THR A 265 4.24 21.80 11.23
N PRO A 266 4.91 21.46 12.35
CA PRO A 266 6.32 21.08 12.30
C PRO A 266 6.54 19.82 11.46
N VAL A 267 7.70 19.76 10.80
CA VAL A 267 8.17 18.56 10.12
C VAL A 267 8.64 17.55 11.16
N VAL A 268 8.08 16.37 11.16
CA VAL A 268 8.45 15.28 12.06
C VAL A 268 8.69 14.00 11.27
N ASN A 269 9.52 13.11 11.78
CA ASN A 269 9.78 11.79 11.21
C ASN A 269 8.71 10.79 11.64
N PHE A 270 8.58 9.70 10.88
CA PHE A 270 7.76 8.56 11.28
C PHE A 270 8.35 7.94 12.56
N PRO A 271 7.49 7.50 13.50
CA PRO A 271 7.94 6.83 14.71
C PRO A 271 8.62 5.50 14.37
N VAL A 272 9.58 5.13 15.21
CA VAL A 272 10.28 3.84 15.14
C VAL A 272 9.62 2.87 16.12
N SER A 273 9.46 1.61 15.71
CA SER A 273 8.95 0.55 16.58
C SER A 273 10.10 -0.23 17.21
N ASP A 274 9.93 -0.59 18.49
CA ASP A 274 10.87 -1.48 19.18
C ASP A 274 10.87 -2.92 18.67
N GLU A 275 9.88 -3.29 17.84
CA GLU A 275 9.77 -4.62 17.24
C GLU A 275 10.65 -4.79 15.99
N THR A 276 11.28 -3.73 15.50
CA THR A 276 12.03 -3.75 14.23
C THR A 276 13.51 -3.45 14.42
N VAL A 277 14.31 -3.87 13.42
CA VAL A 277 15.75 -3.61 13.36
C VAL A 277 16.18 -3.43 11.90
N PHE A 278 17.14 -2.52 11.69
CA PHE A 278 17.85 -2.41 10.42
C PHE A 278 19.04 -3.36 10.42
N THR A 279 19.15 -4.15 9.37
CA THR A 279 20.31 -5.03 9.17
C THR A 279 20.72 -5.05 7.69
N LYS A 280 21.99 -5.38 7.42
CA LYS A 280 22.54 -5.36 6.07
C LYS A 280 22.25 -6.66 5.35
N VAL A 281 21.73 -6.54 4.14
CA VAL A 281 21.36 -7.69 3.30
C VAL A 281 21.97 -7.56 1.90
N ASN A 282 22.24 -8.70 1.29
CA ASN A 282 22.65 -8.77 -0.10
C ASN A 282 21.41 -8.59 -1.00
N PRO A 283 21.42 -7.62 -1.94
CA PRO A 283 20.24 -7.28 -2.75
C PRO A 283 19.83 -8.40 -3.73
N LYS A 284 20.75 -9.31 -4.07
CA LYS A 284 20.48 -10.40 -5.01
C LYS A 284 19.83 -11.61 -4.33
N SER A 285 20.17 -11.87 -3.07
CA SER A 285 19.67 -13.04 -2.32
C SER A 285 18.62 -12.68 -1.25
N GLY A 286 18.55 -11.43 -0.80
CA GLY A 286 17.72 -11.00 0.32
C GLY A 286 18.20 -11.50 1.69
N LYS A 287 19.35 -12.16 1.76
CA LYS A 287 19.94 -12.75 2.96
C LYS A 287 20.86 -11.79 3.68
N LEU A 288 21.08 -12.01 4.98
CA LEU A 288 22.04 -11.24 5.78
C LEU A 288 23.44 -11.31 5.18
N THR A 289 24.12 -10.19 5.10
CA THR A 289 25.50 -10.11 4.62
C THR A 289 26.39 -9.39 5.64
N SER A 290 27.70 -9.43 5.42
CA SER A 290 28.64 -8.78 6.32
C SER A 290 28.52 -7.24 6.27
N SER A 291 28.98 -6.56 7.33
CA SER A 291 29.05 -5.08 7.35
C SER A 291 29.93 -4.51 6.25
N GLU A 292 30.90 -5.30 5.77
CA GLU A 292 31.90 -4.91 4.77
C GLU A 292 31.46 -5.18 3.33
N ASP A 293 30.34 -5.91 3.11
CA ASP A 293 29.83 -6.18 1.75
C ASP A 293 29.49 -4.86 1.03
N PRO A 294 30.21 -4.49 -0.04
CA PRO A 294 29.97 -3.21 -0.75
C PRO A 294 28.66 -3.18 -1.50
N GLU A 295 28.12 -4.34 -1.90
CA GLU A 295 26.82 -4.45 -2.57
C GLU A 295 25.65 -4.49 -1.57
N GLY A 296 25.94 -4.76 -0.29
CA GLY A 296 24.92 -4.86 0.75
C GLY A 296 24.28 -3.53 1.08
N HIS A 297 22.97 -3.53 1.32
CA HIS A 297 22.21 -2.36 1.77
C HIS A 297 21.46 -2.64 3.07
N PHE A 298 21.17 -1.60 3.83
CA PHE A 298 20.37 -1.73 5.05
C PHE A 298 18.90 -1.87 4.72
N GLU A 299 18.26 -2.86 5.35
CA GLU A 299 16.84 -3.14 5.19
C GLU A 299 16.20 -3.33 6.58
N LEU A 300 14.89 -3.03 6.67
CA LEU A 300 14.13 -3.09 7.91
C LEU A 300 13.45 -4.46 8.06
N PHE A 301 13.64 -5.11 9.21
CA PHE A 301 13.09 -6.42 9.55
C PHE A 301 12.38 -6.41 10.89
N MET A 302 11.48 -7.36 11.09
CA MET A 302 11.04 -7.75 12.43
C MET A 302 12.23 -8.36 13.19
N LYS A 303 12.44 -7.99 14.46
CA LYS A 303 13.56 -8.49 15.28
C LYS A 303 13.54 -10.00 15.49
N ASP A 304 12.36 -10.60 15.56
CA ASP A 304 12.13 -12.03 15.76
C ASP A 304 12.19 -12.85 14.46
N ARG A 305 12.34 -12.20 13.29
CA ARG A 305 12.28 -12.85 11.96
C ARG A 305 13.32 -12.28 11.01
N LEU A 306 14.59 -12.43 11.36
CA LEU A 306 15.69 -12.06 10.49
C LEU A 306 15.87 -13.09 9.38
N PRO A 307 16.29 -12.70 8.16
CA PRO A 307 16.60 -13.63 7.09
C PRO A 307 17.85 -14.46 7.45
N ASP A 308 18.02 -15.62 6.78
CA ASP A 308 19.21 -16.44 6.89
C ASP A 308 20.48 -15.66 6.49
N LYS A 309 21.63 -16.12 6.97
CA LYS A 309 22.92 -15.59 6.54
C LYS A 309 23.17 -15.97 5.08
N HIS A 310 23.72 -15.02 4.33
CA HIS A 310 24.24 -15.27 2.98
C HIS A 310 25.54 -16.09 3.13
N THR A 311 25.50 -17.36 2.72
CA THR A 311 26.72 -18.15 2.51
C THR A 311 27.14 -17.94 1.06
N GLU A 312 28.30 -17.32 0.83
CA GLU A 312 28.92 -17.35 -0.49
C GLU A 312 29.09 -18.81 -0.89
N SER A 313 28.53 -19.21 -2.03
CA SER A 313 28.89 -20.49 -2.62
C SER A 313 30.39 -20.46 -2.85
N PRO A 314 31.18 -21.48 -2.43
CA PRO A 314 32.59 -21.51 -2.73
C PRO A 314 32.75 -21.34 -4.23
N GLU A 315 33.51 -20.30 -4.65
CA GLU A 315 33.90 -20.14 -6.04
C GLU A 315 34.44 -21.49 -6.52
N ILE A 316 33.80 -22.07 -7.52
CA ILE A 316 34.38 -23.19 -8.23
C ILE A 316 35.63 -22.62 -8.92
N ARG A 317 36.76 -22.69 -8.24
CA ARG A 317 38.06 -22.47 -8.89
C ARG A 317 38.15 -23.54 -9.98
N THR A 318 37.83 -23.15 -11.21
CA THR A 318 38.25 -23.89 -12.37
C THR A 318 39.78 -23.78 -12.38
N GLU A 319 40.46 -24.72 -11.75
CA GLU A 319 41.85 -24.96 -12.01
C GLU A 319 41.94 -25.33 -13.49
N ASN A 320 42.44 -24.40 -14.28
CA ASN A 320 42.93 -24.67 -15.63
C ASN A 320 44.09 -25.61 -15.46
N THR A 321 43.86 -26.92 -15.58
CA THR A 321 44.91 -27.90 -15.81
C THR A 321 45.08 -28.01 -17.32
N PHE A 322 46.25 -27.65 -17.77
CA PHE A 322 46.76 -27.78 -19.15
C PHE A 322 46.79 -29.25 -19.60
#